data_2621eb5dd9564e1917dff20dc520295a
#
_entry.id   2621eb5dd9564e1917dff20dc520295a
#
_cell.length_a   1.000
_cell.length_b   1.000
_cell.length_c   1.000
_cell.angle_alpha   90.00
_cell.angle_beta   90.00
_cell.angle_gamma   90.00
#
_symmetry.space_group_name_H-M   'P 1'
#
loop_
_entity.id
_entity.type
_entity.pdbx_description
1 polymer ?
#
loop_
_entity_poly.entity_id
_entity_poly.type
_entity_poly.pdbx_seq_one_letter_code
_entity_poly.pdbx_strand_id
1 'polypeptide(L)'
;MTLINDEDLLYTEDELTFREVAREFVEKEIVPIAKRVEKEAPMSEGMWRDLMRKMGRNGFTGIMIPQKYGGLEKSLMYQLIAGEEISTVSPALTMGFGASCTLSAIPVLRFGTEDQKKKYLLPLAKGETIGSLAITEPNVGSDTAGMETKAIWDEQEQVWILNGEKRFITNGSIADQIVTFAITDPSVDSRSGMSAFIIETKWEGFSVIKDFDLMGRRGVHNTHFKIEDMKIPPENLLGKQNQGFLILMDELDTERVGIAAESLGCMRKPFEIAVEHSMSRVQFERPISRFEAISFKIADMATLMRAARLMTVTAARIIERRKPATKEATMAKLFATEAALKVTDMAIQILGGEGYVKDYSGIEKFYRDARLGTIGGGTSEIMRFLIQREVYVEQKRGKVREIPEVQIDFSTMMAKIPKGFRPERAEGVTALIQFDFSDADTWLLYIQNQQCRVEEGTTDQALMTVETDSKTWKNIMLGKQDAMQAMMAGKVNITTDDMDLLMKFARMFKFSPETFSR
;
A
#
# COMPACT_ATOMS: atom_id res chain seq x y z
N MET A 1 -5.11 -32.16 5.25
CA MET A 1 -5.30 -32.14 6.71
C MET A 1 -5.23 -30.69 7.16
N THR A 2 -6.36 -30.08 7.49
CA THR A 2 -6.43 -28.68 7.93
C THR A 2 -5.85 -28.63 9.34
N LEU A 3 -4.61 -28.21 9.47
CA LEU A 3 -3.87 -28.22 10.73
C LEU A 3 -4.33 -27.17 11.76
N ILE A 4 -5.31 -26.33 11.43
CA ILE A 4 -5.85 -25.31 12.34
C ILE A 4 -7.35 -25.18 12.07
N ASN A 5 -8.17 -25.80 12.91
CA ASN A 5 -9.63 -25.68 12.90
C ASN A 5 -10.15 -24.34 13.47
N ASP A 6 -9.31 -23.29 13.49
CA ASP A 6 -9.64 -21.96 14.04
C ASP A 6 -9.89 -20.94 12.92
N GLU A 7 -10.04 -21.39 11.68
CA GLU A 7 -10.33 -20.50 10.56
C GLU A 7 -11.67 -19.75 10.78
N ASP A 8 -12.63 -20.42 11.40
CA ASP A 8 -13.96 -19.87 11.73
C ASP A 8 -13.90 -18.64 12.66
N LEU A 9 -12.83 -18.50 13.46
CA LEU A 9 -12.63 -17.34 14.34
C LEU A 9 -12.07 -16.11 13.60
N LEU A 10 -11.42 -16.32 12.46
CA LEU A 10 -10.72 -15.25 11.73
C LEU A 10 -11.42 -14.83 10.44
N TYR A 11 -12.19 -15.74 9.86
CA TYR A 11 -12.83 -15.58 8.58
C TYR A 11 -14.34 -15.80 8.68
N THR A 12 -15.09 -15.10 7.88
CA THR A 12 -16.54 -15.35 7.73
C THR A 12 -16.76 -16.61 6.88
N GLU A 13 -17.97 -17.18 6.96
CA GLU A 13 -18.39 -18.33 6.16
C GLU A 13 -18.24 -18.06 4.64
N ASP A 14 -18.61 -16.86 4.20
CA ASP A 14 -18.44 -16.44 2.81
C ASP A 14 -16.96 -16.36 2.39
N GLU A 15 -16.08 -15.90 3.27
CA GLU A 15 -14.64 -15.84 3.03
C GLU A 15 -14.01 -17.23 2.96
N LEU A 16 -14.47 -18.16 3.79
CA LEU A 16 -14.05 -19.57 3.72
C LEU A 16 -14.53 -20.24 2.44
N THR A 17 -15.77 -19.99 2.03
CA THR A 17 -16.30 -20.46 0.74
C THR A 17 -15.48 -19.91 -0.43
N PHE A 18 -15.15 -18.62 -0.40
CA PHE A 18 -14.30 -18.03 -1.43
C PHE A 18 -12.88 -18.61 -1.45
N ARG A 19 -12.34 -18.99 -0.30
CA ARG A 19 -11.05 -19.68 -0.22
C ARG A 19 -11.05 -21.01 -0.97
N GLU A 20 -12.12 -21.79 -0.84
CA GLU A 20 -12.23 -23.05 -1.60
C GLU A 20 -12.29 -22.78 -3.10
N VAL A 21 -13.04 -21.76 -3.54
CA VAL A 21 -13.07 -21.34 -4.95
C VAL A 21 -11.66 -20.93 -5.43
N ALA A 22 -10.91 -20.22 -4.60
CA ALA A 22 -9.54 -19.82 -4.93
C ALA A 22 -8.60 -21.04 -5.02
N ARG A 23 -8.73 -22.02 -4.11
CA ARG A 23 -7.97 -23.28 -4.16
C ARG A 23 -8.26 -24.08 -5.42
N GLU A 24 -9.53 -24.26 -5.77
CA GLU A 24 -9.92 -24.95 -7.00
C GLU A 24 -9.33 -24.28 -8.24
N PHE A 25 -9.37 -22.94 -8.29
CA PHE A 25 -8.74 -22.20 -9.37
C PHE A 25 -7.23 -22.42 -9.43
N VAL A 26 -6.55 -22.36 -8.29
CA VAL A 26 -5.09 -22.58 -8.19
C VAL A 26 -4.71 -23.97 -8.67
N GLU A 27 -5.42 -25.00 -8.20
CA GLU A 27 -5.18 -26.40 -8.62
C GLU A 27 -5.39 -26.59 -10.14
N LYS A 28 -6.42 -25.99 -10.69
CA LYS A 28 -6.79 -26.16 -12.10
C LYS A 28 -5.91 -25.34 -13.05
N GLU A 29 -5.60 -24.10 -12.73
CA GLU A 29 -5.01 -23.16 -13.68
C GLU A 29 -3.54 -22.79 -13.36
N ILE A 30 -3.11 -22.87 -12.09
CA ILE A 30 -1.76 -22.43 -11.66
C ILE A 30 -0.82 -23.62 -11.46
N VAL A 31 -1.25 -24.66 -10.77
CA VAL A 31 -0.42 -25.85 -10.53
C VAL A 31 0.13 -26.44 -11.82
N PRO A 32 -0.66 -26.60 -12.90
CA PRO A 32 -0.16 -27.17 -14.16
C PRO A 32 0.95 -26.38 -14.84
N ILE A 33 1.01 -25.07 -14.61
CA ILE A 33 2.00 -24.18 -15.24
C ILE A 33 3.17 -23.83 -14.32
N ALA A 34 3.10 -24.14 -13.03
CA ALA A 34 4.05 -23.67 -12.02
C ALA A 34 5.51 -24.01 -12.32
N LYS A 35 5.81 -25.24 -12.75
CA LYS A 35 7.17 -25.66 -13.13
C LYS A 35 7.69 -24.90 -14.35
N ARG A 36 6.80 -24.62 -15.30
CA ARG A 36 7.13 -23.85 -16.50
C ARG A 36 7.42 -22.40 -16.16
N VAL A 37 6.59 -21.78 -15.29
CA VAL A 37 6.78 -20.41 -14.79
C VAL A 37 8.16 -20.25 -14.12
N GLU A 38 8.56 -21.21 -13.28
CA GLU A 38 9.88 -21.18 -12.62
C GLU A 38 11.04 -21.32 -13.59
N LYS A 39 10.87 -22.14 -14.64
CA LYS A 39 11.92 -22.44 -15.62
C LYS A 39 12.10 -21.35 -16.68
N GLU A 40 10.98 -20.84 -17.21
CA GLU A 40 10.94 -19.78 -18.23
C GLU A 40 10.78 -18.41 -17.55
N ALA A 41 11.85 -17.88 -16.97
CA ALA A 41 11.81 -16.63 -16.21
C ALA A 41 12.42 -15.45 -17.01
N PRO A 42 11.64 -14.39 -17.28
CA PRO A 42 10.21 -14.24 -16.95
C PRO A 42 9.31 -15.13 -17.81
N MET A 43 8.07 -15.38 -17.33
CA MET A 43 7.04 -16.08 -18.08
C MET A 43 6.70 -15.28 -19.35
N SER A 44 6.46 -15.94 -20.49
CA SER A 44 6.11 -15.21 -21.72
C SER A 44 4.86 -14.35 -21.53
N GLU A 45 4.83 -13.17 -22.16
CA GLU A 45 3.70 -12.25 -22.09
C GLU A 45 2.37 -12.93 -22.50
N GLY A 46 2.38 -13.74 -23.55
CA GLY A 46 1.18 -14.48 -24.00
C GLY A 46 0.62 -15.40 -22.94
N MET A 47 1.48 -16.11 -22.21
CA MET A 47 1.10 -16.98 -21.10
C MET A 47 0.55 -16.18 -19.91
N TRP A 48 1.15 -15.02 -19.62
CA TRP A 48 0.70 -14.13 -18.56
C TRP A 48 -0.67 -13.55 -18.87
N ARG A 49 -0.88 -13.05 -20.10
CA ARG A 49 -2.17 -12.52 -20.56
C ARG A 49 -3.28 -13.60 -20.57
N ASP A 50 -2.94 -14.84 -20.96
CA ASP A 50 -3.91 -15.95 -20.89
C ASP A 50 -4.33 -16.22 -19.44
N LEU A 51 -3.37 -16.28 -18.51
CA LEU A 51 -3.66 -16.45 -17.08
C LEU A 51 -4.52 -15.31 -16.53
N MET A 52 -4.21 -14.05 -16.86
CA MET A 52 -5.00 -12.89 -16.43
C MET A 52 -6.44 -12.94 -16.95
N ARG A 53 -6.65 -13.37 -18.22
CA ARG A 53 -8.01 -13.57 -18.75
C ARG A 53 -8.77 -14.68 -18.03
N LYS A 54 -8.09 -15.77 -17.67
CA LYS A 54 -8.71 -16.85 -16.87
C LYS A 54 -9.07 -16.35 -15.47
N MET A 55 -8.19 -15.59 -14.82
CA MET A 55 -8.46 -14.92 -13.56
C MET A 55 -9.67 -13.97 -13.68
N GLY A 56 -9.73 -13.17 -14.74
CA GLY A 56 -10.83 -12.24 -15.00
C GLY A 56 -12.18 -12.93 -15.16
N ARG A 57 -12.24 -14.03 -15.93
CA ARG A 57 -13.47 -14.85 -16.11
C ARG A 57 -13.98 -15.43 -14.79
N ASN A 58 -13.11 -15.67 -13.83
CA ASN A 58 -13.44 -16.13 -12.48
C ASN A 58 -13.53 -15.00 -11.45
N GLY A 59 -13.46 -13.73 -11.87
CA GLY A 59 -13.62 -12.54 -11.04
C GLY A 59 -12.41 -12.14 -10.20
N PHE A 60 -11.29 -12.88 -10.24
CA PHE A 60 -10.13 -12.61 -9.40
C PHE A 60 -9.47 -11.26 -9.72
N THR A 61 -9.43 -10.84 -10.98
CA THR A 61 -8.82 -9.55 -11.35
C THR A 61 -9.65 -8.34 -10.91
N GLY A 62 -10.91 -8.55 -10.55
CA GLY A 62 -11.85 -7.50 -10.16
C GLY A 62 -12.38 -7.61 -8.73
N ILE A 63 -11.73 -8.36 -7.81
CA ILE A 63 -12.25 -8.64 -6.45
C ILE A 63 -12.71 -7.36 -5.76
N MET A 64 -11.87 -6.34 -5.67
CA MET A 64 -12.14 -5.10 -4.96
C MET A 64 -12.78 -4.01 -5.84
N ILE A 65 -12.86 -4.22 -7.15
CA ILE A 65 -13.44 -3.27 -8.08
C ILE A 65 -14.97 -3.31 -7.98
N PRO A 66 -15.68 -2.17 -7.91
CA PRO A 66 -17.14 -2.12 -7.88
C PRO A 66 -17.79 -2.79 -9.10
N GLN A 67 -19.00 -3.33 -8.89
CA GLN A 67 -19.76 -4.02 -9.95
C GLN A 67 -20.04 -3.13 -11.17
N LYS A 68 -20.25 -1.83 -10.96
CA LYS A 68 -20.42 -0.84 -12.04
C LYS A 68 -19.23 -0.72 -13.00
N TYR A 69 -18.04 -1.19 -12.57
CA TYR A 69 -16.84 -1.30 -13.39
C TYR A 69 -16.43 -2.76 -13.65
N GLY A 70 -17.38 -3.70 -13.54
CA GLY A 70 -17.20 -5.10 -13.91
C GLY A 70 -16.50 -5.97 -12.86
N GLY A 71 -16.30 -5.47 -11.64
CA GLY A 71 -15.69 -6.21 -10.53
C GLY A 71 -16.71 -6.95 -9.65
N LEU A 72 -16.20 -7.56 -8.56
CA LEU A 72 -17.00 -8.30 -7.58
C LEU A 72 -17.45 -7.46 -6.37
N GLU A 73 -16.87 -6.27 -6.17
CA GLU A 73 -17.15 -5.38 -5.04
C GLU A 73 -16.98 -6.06 -3.67
N LYS A 74 -15.97 -6.95 -3.57
CA LYS A 74 -15.63 -7.64 -2.34
C LYS A 74 -14.60 -6.86 -1.52
N SER A 75 -14.47 -7.20 -0.25
CA SER A 75 -13.55 -6.54 0.66
C SER A 75 -12.09 -6.93 0.43
N LEU A 76 -11.17 -6.23 1.10
CA LEU A 76 -9.73 -6.52 1.09
C LEU A 76 -9.44 -7.98 1.48
N MET A 77 -10.16 -8.55 2.44
CA MET A 77 -9.95 -9.93 2.88
C MET A 77 -10.04 -10.94 1.74
N TYR A 78 -10.96 -10.75 0.79
CA TYR A 78 -11.07 -11.64 -0.39
C TYR A 78 -9.83 -11.55 -1.28
N GLN A 79 -9.29 -10.35 -1.47
CA GLN A 79 -8.04 -10.14 -2.22
C GLN A 79 -6.85 -10.84 -1.55
N LEU A 80 -6.76 -10.75 -0.21
CA LEU A 80 -5.70 -11.39 0.57
C LEU A 80 -5.80 -12.92 0.53
N ILE A 81 -7.02 -13.47 0.60
CA ILE A 81 -7.28 -14.91 0.48
C ILE A 81 -6.82 -15.41 -0.89
N ALA A 82 -7.20 -14.73 -1.97
CA ALA A 82 -6.76 -15.10 -3.31
C ALA A 82 -5.23 -15.06 -3.43
N GLY A 83 -4.59 -14.00 -2.94
CA GLY A 83 -3.13 -13.87 -2.93
C GLY A 83 -2.43 -14.96 -2.11
N GLU A 84 -2.94 -15.30 -0.93
CA GLU A 84 -2.43 -16.40 -0.12
C GLU A 84 -2.51 -17.73 -0.85
N GLU A 85 -3.67 -18.08 -1.43
CA GLU A 85 -3.86 -19.36 -2.13
C GLU A 85 -2.95 -19.47 -3.37
N ILE A 86 -2.83 -18.42 -4.19
CA ILE A 86 -1.90 -18.38 -5.34
C ILE A 86 -0.46 -18.56 -4.87
N SER A 87 -0.09 -17.92 -3.75
CA SER A 87 1.27 -17.94 -3.21
C SER A 87 1.69 -19.32 -2.68
N THR A 88 0.76 -20.23 -2.38
CA THR A 88 1.10 -21.62 -2.02
C THR A 88 1.78 -22.38 -3.16
N VAL A 89 1.62 -21.90 -4.38
CA VAL A 89 2.19 -22.52 -5.60
C VAL A 89 3.23 -21.59 -6.22
N SER A 90 2.91 -20.31 -6.37
CA SER A 90 3.78 -19.36 -7.04
C SER A 90 3.69 -17.96 -6.45
N PRO A 91 4.57 -17.60 -5.49
CA PRO A 91 4.73 -16.23 -5.03
C PRO A 91 5.02 -15.23 -6.15
N ALA A 92 5.65 -15.66 -7.24
CA ALA A 92 5.88 -14.84 -8.43
C ALA A 92 4.57 -14.40 -9.10
N LEU A 93 3.63 -15.34 -9.30
CA LEU A 93 2.32 -15.02 -9.88
C LEU A 93 1.48 -14.15 -8.96
N THR A 94 1.57 -14.35 -7.63
CA THR A 94 0.91 -13.49 -6.65
C THR A 94 1.41 -12.05 -6.73
N MET A 95 2.72 -11.85 -6.87
CA MET A 95 3.32 -10.52 -7.01
C MET A 95 2.81 -9.80 -8.27
N GLY A 96 2.79 -10.47 -9.43
CA GLY A 96 2.28 -9.88 -10.67
C GLY A 96 0.76 -9.63 -10.64
N PHE A 97 0.00 -10.54 -10.03
CA PHE A 97 -1.43 -10.37 -9.77
C PHE A 97 -1.70 -9.16 -8.87
N GLY A 98 -0.99 -9.03 -7.75
CA GLY A 98 -1.09 -7.91 -6.83
C GLY A 98 -0.75 -6.57 -7.48
N ALA A 99 0.31 -6.53 -8.30
CA ALA A 99 0.70 -5.33 -9.03
C ALA A 99 -0.41 -4.83 -9.96
N SER A 100 -1.10 -5.75 -10.64
CA SER A 100 -2.19 -5.42 -11.54
C SER A 100 -3.49 -5.08 -10.78
N CYS A 101 -3.95 -5.97 -9.91
CA CYS A 101 -5.29 -5.93 -9.34
C CYS A 101 -5.41 -5.10 -8.05
N THR A 102 -4.27 -4.77 -7.43
CA THR A 102 -4.21 -3.95 -6.21
C THR A 102 -3.46 -2.65 -6.48
N LEU A 103 -2.16 -2.72 -6.76
CA LEU A 103 -1.31 -1.53 -6.83
C LEU A 103 -1.69 -0.58 -7.98
N SER A 104 -2.11 -1.11 -9.13
CA SER A 104 -2.62 -0.29 -10.24
C SER A 104 -4.08 0.12 -10.06
N ALA A 105 -4.93 -0.80 -9.56
CA ALA A 105 -6.37 -0.60 -9.52
C ALA A 105 -6.83 0.35 -8.40
N ILE A 106 -6.27 0.22 -7.18
CA ILE A 106 -6.76 0.94 -6.01
C ILE A 106 -6.55 2.45 -6.11
N PRO A 107 -5.39 2.98 -6.55
CA PRO A 107 -5.23 4.42 -6.77
C PRO A 107 -6.26 4.97 -7.77
N VAL A 108 -6.50 4.27 -8.88
CA VAL A 108 -7.51 4.68 -9.87
C VAL A 108 -8.92 4.63 -9.28
N LEU A 109 -9.23 3.59 -8.47
CA LEU A 109 -10.53 3.47 -7.83
C LEU A 109 -10.80 4.61 -6.84
N ARG A 110 -9.80 4.99 -6.05
CA ARG A 110 -9.95 5.98 -4.97
C ARG A 110 -9.85 7.43 -5.44
N PHE A 111 -8.96 7.71 -6.38
CA PHE A 111 -8.60 9.07 -6.78
C PHE A 111 -8.94 9.40 -8.25
N GLY A 112 -9.29 8.41 -9.04
CA GLY A 112 -9.61 8.61 -10.46
C GLY A 112 -10.97 9.26 -10.68
N THR A 113 -11.09 9.99 -11.80
CA THR A 113 -12.38 10.48 -12.33
C THR A 113 -13.25 9.30 -12.79
N GLU A 114 -14.55 9.54 -13.00
CA GLU A 114 -15.45 8.50 -13.51
C GLU A 114 -15.01 7.96 -14.89
N ASP A 115 -14.45 8.82 -15.74
CA ASP A 115 -13.94 8.42 -17.05
C ASP A 115 -12.66 7.60 -16.95
N GLN A 116 -11.73 7.97 -16.06
CA GLN A 116 -10.55 7.16 -15.75
C GLN A 116 -10.95 5.79 -15.20
N LYS A 117 -11.91 5.71 -14.26
CA LYS A 117 -12.41 4.45 -13.71
C LYS A 117 -13.01 3.56 -14.79
N LYS A 118 -13.84 4.11 -15.68
CA LYS A 118 -14.41 3.35 -16.81
C LYS A 118 -13.34 2.88 -17.78
N LYS A 119 -12.39 3.75 -18.10
CA LYS A 119 -11.32 3.47 -19.08
C LYS A 119 -10.37 2.38 -18.59
N TYR A 120 -9.96 2.43 -17.32
CA TYR A 120 -8.86 1.62 -16.80
C TYR A 120 -9.30 0.45 -15.92
N LEU A 121 -10.37 0.60 -15.10
CA LEU A 121 -10.79 -0.48 -14.20
C LEU A 121 -11.61 -1.56 -14.91
N LEU A 122 -12.45 -1.21 -15.86
CA LEU A 122 -13.31 -2.17 -16.54
C LEU A 122 -12.52 -3.27 -17.30
N PRO A 123 -11.55 -2.95 -18.16
CA PRO A 123 -10.78 -3.99 -18.84
C PRO A 123 -9.84 -4.74 -17.87
N LEU A 124 -9.36 -4.08 -16.81
CA LEU A 124 -8.55 -4.71 -15.79
C LEU A 124 -9.37 -5.74 -14.99
N ALA A 125 -10.60 -5.41 -14.58
CA ALA A 125 -11.49 -6.33 -13.87
C ALA A 125 -11.83 -7.59 -14.70
N LYS A 126 -11.81 -7.49 -16.03
CA LYS A 126 -11.99 -8.62 -16.96
C LYS A 126 -10.71 -9.39 -17.27
N GLY A 127 -9.55 -8.94 -16.76
CA GLY A 127 -8.25 -9.51 -17.11
C GLY A 127 -7.84 -9.29 -18.58
N GLU A 128 -8.42 -8.28 -19.23
CA GLU A 128 -8.12 -7.89 -20.61
C GLU A 128 -6.87 -7.02 -20.68
N THR A 129 -6.61 -6.23 -19.63
CA THR A 129 -5.42 -5.39 -19.47
C THR A 129 -4.61 -5.78 -18.24
N ILE A 130 -3.32 -5.48 -18.28
CA ILE A 130 -2.37 -5.67 -17.19
C ILE A 130 -2.00 -4.30 -16.64
N GLY A 131 -2.11 -4.15 -15.33
CA GLY A 131 -1.71 -2.94 -14.62
C GLY A 131 -0.36 -3.06 -13.92
N SER A 132 0.23 -1.91 -13.62
CA SER A 132 1.45 -1.78 -12.83
C SER A 132 1.46 -0.50 -12.01
N LEU A 133 2.35 -0.45 -11.02
CA LEU A 133 2.67 0.76 -10.24
C LEU A 133 4.17 1.02 -10.30
N ALA A 134 4.58 2.26 -10.58
CA ALA A 134 5.98 2.62 -10.75
C ALA A 134 6.40 3.76 -9.81
N ILE A 135 7.16 3.41 -8.76
CA ILE A 135 7.67 4.36 -7.76
C ILE A 135 9.19 4.43 -7.85
N THR A 136 9.86 3.29 -7.65
CA THR A 136 11.32 3.15 -7.48
C THR A 136 12.09 3.61 -8.72
N GLU A 137 13.18 4.35 -8.50
CA GLU A 137 14.10 4.84 -9.52
C GLU A 137 15.51 4.32 -9.28
N PRO A 138 16.48 4.48 -10.22
CA PRO A 138 17.85 4.03 -10.02
C PRO A 138 18.48 4.50 -8.71
N ASN A 139 18.23 5.75 -8.30
CA ASN A 139 18.78 6.36 -7.09
C ASN A 139 17.74 6.50 -5.94
N VAL A 140 16.49 6.09 -6.15
CA VAL A 140 15.36 6.32 -5.24
C VAL A 140 14.68 5.00 -4.87
N GLY A 141 14.89 4.55 -3.65
CA GLY A 141 14.28 3.34 -3.09
C GLY A 141 13.54 3.64 -1.78
N SER A 142 14.25 3.52 -0.65
CA SER A 142 13.68 3.75 0.69
C SER A 142 13.27 5.21 0.93
N ASP A 143 13.99 6.15 0.32
CA ASP A 143 13.65 7.58 0.32
C ASP A 143 12.88 7.95 -0.95
N THR A 144 11.57 7.77 -0.92
CA THR A 144 10.68 8.11 -2.04
C THR A 144 10.58 9.63 -2.28
N ALA A 145 10.97 10.45 -1.31
CA ALA A 145 11.00 11.90 -1.46
C ALA A 145 12.17 12.39 -2.34
N GLY A 146 13.17 11.55 -2.58
CA GLY A 146 14.27 11.84 -3.49
C GLY A 146 13.93 11.65 -4.98
N MET A 147 12.67 11.55 -5.36
CA MET A 147 12.22 11.26 -6.73
C MET A 147 12.81 12.21 -7.76
N GLU A 148 13.37 11.65 -8.84
CA GLU A 148 14.04 12.38 -9.92
C GLU A 148 13.15 12.53 -11.19
N THR A 149 12.18 11.64 -11.38
CA THR A 149 11.20 11.73 -12.49
C THR A 149 10.43 13.02 -12.41
N LYS A 150 10.31 13.75 -13.52
CA LYS A 150 9.67 15.05 -13.62
C LYS A 150 8.57 15.07 -14.68
N ALA A 151 7.51 15.81 -14.42
CA ALA A 151 6.47 16.13 -15.40
C ALA A 151 6.31 17.65 -15.48
N ILE A 152 6.53 18.20 -16.68
CA ILE A 152 6.46 19.65 -16.93
C ILE A 152 5.24 19.92 -17.82
N TRP A 153 4.44 20.90 -17.44
CA TRP A 153 3.29 21.32 -18.22
C TRP A 153 3.74 22.12 -19.47
N ASP A 154 3.30 21.69 -20.65
CA ASP A 154 3.48 22.42 -21.91
C ASP A 154 2.24 23.24 -22.21
N GLU A 155 2.37 24.56 -22.09
CA GLU A 155 1.29 25.51 -22.32
C GLU A 155 0.84 25.60 -23.81
N GLN A 156 1.70 25.24 -24.75
CA GLN A 156 1.36 25.29 -26.17
C GLN A 156 0.57 24.08 -26.62
N GLU A 157 1.01 22.90 -26.18
CA GLU A 157 0.36 21.63 -26.53
C GLU A 157 -0.71 21.19 -25.52
N GLN A 158 -0.81 21.87 -24.38
CA GLN A 158 -1.77 21.54 -23.29
C GLN A 158 -1.64 20.08 -22.82
N VAL A 159 -0.40 19.62 -22.62
CA VAL A 159 -0.04 18.28 -22.15
C VAL A 159 1.06 18.35 -21.10
N TRP A 160 1.21 17.28 -20.33
CA TRP A 160 2.37 17.06 -19.48
C TRP A 160 3.48 16.37 -20.26
N ILE A 161 4.72 16.85 -20.16
CA ILE A 161 5.91 16.19 -20.70
C ILE A 161 6.62 15.46 -19.57
N LEU A 162 6.55 14.11 -19.59
CA LEU A 162 7.11 13.24 -18.56
C LEU A 162 8.49 12.73 -18.98
N ASN A 163 9.46 12.86 -18.09
CA ASN A 163 10.83 12.37 -18.24
C ASN A 163 11.33 11.69 -16.97
N GLY A 164 11.96 10.51 -17.11
CA GLY A 164 12.57 9.81 -15.99
C GLY A 164 12.83 8.33 -16.24
N GLU A 165 13.31 7.65 -15.22
CA GLU A 165 13.55 6.20 -15.23
C GLU A 165 12.91 5.53 -14.02
N LYS A 166 12.30 4.35 -14.24
CA LYS A 166 11.70 3.56 -13.17
C LYS A 166 12.30 2.16 -13.15
N ARG A 167 12.58 1.66 -11.96
CA ARG A 167 13.34 0.42 -11.77
C ARG A 167 12.63 -0.52 -10.81
N PHE A 168 12.80 -1.83 -11.01
CA PHE A 168 12.16 -2.90 -10.23
C PHE A 168 10.63 -2.88 -10.32
N ILE A 169 10.10 -2.52 -11.48
CA ILE A 169 8.67 -2.36 -11.67
C ILE A 169 8.04 -3.69 -12.11
N THR A 170 7.21 -4.25 -11.24
CA THR A 170 6.48 -5.49 -11.50
C THR A 170 5.50 -5.30 -12.65
N ASN A 171 5.50 -6.22 -13.61
CA ASN A 171 4.74 -6.17 -14.86
C ASN A 171 5.15 -5.04 -15.83
N GLY A 172 6.17 -4.24 -15.54
CA GLY A 172 6.47 -3.01 -16.29
C GLY A 172 6.61 -3.17 -17.80
N SER A 173 7.20 -4.29 -18.27
CA SER A 173 7.41 -4.56 -19.71
C SER A 173 6.17 -5.06 -20.45
N ILE A 174 5.16 -5.55 -19.72
CA ILE A 174 3.95 -6.16 -20.28
C ILE A 174 2.66 -5.43 -19.86
N ALA A 175 2.78 -4.38 -19.04
CA ALA A 175 1.64 -3.60 -18.60
C ALA A 175 1.03 -2.79 -19.75
N ASP A 176 -0.29 -2.69 -19.78
CA ASP A 176 -1.01 -1.79 -20.68
C ASP A 176 -1.13 -0.39 -20.07
N GLN A 177 -1.22 -0.33 -18.73
CA GLN A 177 -1.31 0.91 -17.95
C GLN A 177 -0.40 0.85 -16.73
N ILE A 178 0.23 1.98 -16.40
CA ILE A 178 1.09 2.13 -15.22
C ILE A 178 0.66 3.38 -14.45
N VAL A 179 0.36 3.23 -13.16
CA VAL A 179 0.28 4.36 -12.26
C VAL A 179 1.71 4.76 -11.88
N THR A 180 2.12 5.98 -12.20
CA THR A 180 3.47 6.47 -11.93
C THR A 180 3.44 7.82 -11.22
N PHE A 181 4.57 8.19 -10.61
CA PHE A 181 4.73 9.42 -9.85
C PHE A 181 5.85 10.26 -10.44
N ALA A 182 5.67 11.58 -10.46
CA ALA A 182 6.65 12.54 -10.94
C ALA A 182 6.56 13.85 -10.16
N ILE A 183 7.66 14.59 -10.11
CA ILE A 183 7.69 15.95 -9.55
C ILE A 183 7.12 16.91 -10.62
N THR A 184 6.04 17.57 -10.27
CA THR A 184 5.38 18.59 -11.08
C THR A 184 5.67 20.00 -10.60
N ASP A 185 6.09 20.17 -9.35
CA ASP A 185 6.52 21.45 -8.79
C ASP A 185 7.86 21.28 -8.06
N PRO A 186 8.99 21.61 -8.71
CA PRO A 186 10.31 21.52 -8.10
C PRO A 186 10.64 22.69 -7.15
N SER A 187 9.76 23.70 -7.03
CA SER A 187 9.98 24.85 -6.16
C SER A 187 9.65 24.59 -4.70
N VAL A 188 8.95 23.48 -4.42
CA VAL A 188 8.54 23.06 -3.08
C VAL A 188 9.20 21.73 -2.66
N ASP A 189 9.01 21.32 -1.41
CA ASP A 189 9.41 19.97 -0.95
C ASP A 189 8.79 18.89 -1.86
N SER A 190 9.55 17.86 -2.22
CA SER A 190 9.11 16.82 -3.18
C SER A 190 7.79 16.15 -2.79
N ARG A 191 7.50 16.06 -1.49
CA ARG A 191 6.22 15.50 -1.00
C ARG A 191 5.04 16.40 -1.34
N SER A 192 5.28 17.71 -1.43
CA SER A 192 4.29 18.72 -1.78
C SER A 192 4.24 18.99 -3.28
N GLY A 193 5.29 18.64 -4.04
CA GLY A 193 5.41 18.87 -5.48
C GLY A 193 5.20 17.63 -6.35
N MET A 194 4.87 16.49 -5.76
CA MET A 194 4.68 15.22 -6.46
C MET A 194 3.24 15.07 -6.97
N SER A 195 3.08 14.63 -8.21
CA SER A 195 1.80 14.25 -8.81
C SER A 195 1.80 12.79 -9.25
N ALA A 196 0.62 12.21 -9.41
CA ALA A 196 0.43 10.86 -9.93
C ALA A 196 -0.19 10.90 -11.33
N PHE A 197 0.22 9.99 -12.19
CA PHE A 197 -0.25 9.88 -13.58
C PHE A 197 -0.60 8.44 -13.92
N ILE A 198 -1.58 8.26 -14.80
CA ILE A 198 -1.84 6.97 -15.46
C ILE A 198 -1.24 7.06 -16.85
N ILE A 199 -0.13 6.34 -17.08
CA ILE A 199 0.50 6.26 -18.40
C ILE A 199 0.13 4.96 -19.11
N GLU A 200 0.05 4.99 -20.44
CA GLU A 200 -0.12 3.80 -21.28
C GLU A 200 1.21 3.48 -21.96
N THR A 201 1.65 2.23 -21.83
CA THR A 201 3.00 1.83 -22.29
C THR A 201 3.16 1.86 -23.81
N LYS A 202 2.06 1.90 -24.54
CA LYS A 202 2.04 2.06 -26.02
C LYS A 202 2.33 3.49 -26.49
N TRP A 203 2.35 4.49 -25.58
CA TRP A 203 2.62 5.87 -25.97
C TRP A 203 4.08 6.07 -26.34
N GLU A 204 4.33 6.99 -27.27
CA GLU A 204 5.67 7.42 -27.62
C GLU A 204 6.42 7.93 -26.38
N GLY A 205 7.71 7.64 -26.30
CA GLY A 205 8.54 7.99 -25.16
C GLY A 205 8.67 6.88 -24.11
N PHE A 206 7.89 5.79 -24.16
CA PHE A 206 8.09 4.63 -23.29
C PHE A 206 9.08 3.64 -23.90
N SER A 207 10.11 3.24 -23.15
CA SER A 207 11.07 2.23 -23.60
C SER A 207 11.52 1.31 -22.48
N VAL A 208 11.45 0.02 -22.73
CA VAL A 208 11.96 -1.00 -21.80
C VAL A 208 13.47 -1.13 -21.97
N ILE A 209 14.22 -0.91 -20.87
CA ILE A 209 15.67 -1.12 -20.85
C ILE A 209 15.97 -2.61 -20.68
N LYS A 210 15.34 -3.25 -19.67
CA LYS A 210 15.46 -4.70 -19.45
C LYS A 210 14.43 -5.20 -18.42
N ASP A 211 14.14 -6.49 -18.47
CA ASP A 211 13.63 -7.25 -17.34
C ASP A 211 14.80 -7.85 -16.54
N PHE A 212 14.68 -7.87 -15.22
CA PHE A 212 15.71 -8.41 -14.34
C PHE A 212 15.57 -9.94 -14.20
N ASP A 213 16.69 -10.65 -14.23
CA ASP A 213 16.76 -12.04 -13.78
C ASP A 213 16.84 -12.06 -12.26
N LEU A 214 15.73 -12.41 -11.61
CA LEU A 214 15.59 -12.36 -10.17
C LEU A 214 16.09 -13.64 -9.51
N MET A 215 16.65 -13.54 -8.30
CA MET A 215 17.03 -14.68 -7.44
C MET A 215 15.86 -15.61 -7.16
N GLY A 216 14.71 -15.05 -6.78
CA GLY A 216 13.40 -15.67 -6.55
C GLY A 216 12.32 -14.91 -7.32
N ARG A 217 11.06 -15.29 -7.13
CA ARG A 217 9.95 -14.69 -7.90
C ARG A 217 10.15 -14.84 -9.41
N ARG A 218 10.81 -15.91 -9.80
CA ARG A 218 11.05 -16.23 -11.20
C ARG A 218 9.71 -16.42 -11.91
N GLY A 219 9.58 -15.92 -13.09
CA GLY A 219 8.29 -15.95 -13.83
C GLY A 219 7.55 -14.61 -13.87
N VAL A 220 7.76 -13.71 -12.91
CA VAL A 220 7.22 -12.35 -12.99
C VAL A 220 8.13 -11.46 -13.84
N HIS A 221 7.53 -10.55 -14.60
CA HIS A 221 8.26 -9.45 -15.22
C HIS A 221 8.61 -8.42 -14.16
N ASN A 222 9.88 -8.07 -14.05
CA ASN A 222 10.37 -7.04 -13.14
C ASN A 222 11.31 -6.12 -13.91
N THR A 223 10.83 -4.94 -14.22
CA THR A 223 11.31 -4.13 -15.33
C THR A 223 12.09 -2.91 -14.87
N HIS A 224 13.12 -2.57 -15.63
CA HIS A 224 13.72 -1.24 -15.71
C HIS A 224 13.29 -0.61 -17.03
N PHE A 225 12.63 0.55 -16.98
CA PHE A 225 12.18 1.27 -18.15
C PHE A 225 12.51 2.76 -18.05
N LYS A 226 12.57 3.41 -19.20
CA LYS A 226 12.80 4.83 -19.35
C LYS A 226 11.59 5.51 -20.00
N ILE A 227 11.38 6.74 -19.62
CA ILE A 227 10.38 7.64 -20.17
C ILE A 227 11.12 8.87 -20.69
N GLU A 228 10.97 9.19 -21.98
CA GLU A 228 11.64 10.32 -22.64
C GLU A 228 10.63 11.14 -23.43
N ASP A 229 10.46 12.39 -23.04
CA ASP A 229 9.57 13.38 -23.67
C ASP A 229 8.14 12.84 -23.92
N MET A 230 7.65 11.96 -23.03
CA MET A 230 6.32 11.38 -23.14
C MET A 230 5.26 12.45 -22.91
N LYS A 231 4.38 12.63 -23.92
CA LYS A 231 3.24 13.52 -23.85
C LYS A 231 2.06 12.84 -23.15
N ILE A 232 1.67 13.36 -22.00
CA ILE A 232 0.56 12.83 -21.22
C ILE A 232 -0.60 13.83 -21.29
N PRO A 233 -1.77 13.40 -21.78
CA PRO A 233 -2.98 14.22 -21.77
C PRO A 233 -3.38 14.65 -20.35
N PRO A 234 -3.95 15.84 -20.15
CA PRO A 234 -4.32 16.35 -18.83
C PRO A 234 -5.31 15.44 -18.09
N GLU A 235 -6.19 14.76 -18.82
CA GLU A 235 -7.14 13.78 -18.26
C GLU A 235 -6.48 12.53 -17.69
N ASN A 236 -5.17 12.34 -17.87
CA ASN A 236 -4.41 11.23 -17.30
C ASN A 236 -3.66 11.61 -16.00
N LEU A 237 -3.79 12.84 -15.52
CA LEU A 237 -3.42 13.21 -14.16
C LEU A 237 -4.37 12.48 -13.18
N LEU A 238 -3.82 11.69 -12.27
CA LEU A 238 -4.59 10.96 -11.28
C LEU A 238 -4.75 11.80 -10.00
N GLY A 239 -6.00 12.06 -9.62
CA GLY A 239 -6.30 13.01 -8.54
C GLY A 239 -6.07 14.46 -8.98
N LYS A 240 -5.54 15.29 -8.09
CA LYS A 240 -5.14 16.68 -8.39
C LYS A 240 -3.62 16.79 -8.50
N GLN A 241 -3.15 17.82 -9.19
CA GLN A 241 -1.73 18.19 -9.20
C GLN A 241 -1.21 18.32 -7.75
N ASN A 242 0.02 17.86 -7.52
CA ASN A 242 0.69 17.87 -6.22
C ASN A 242 0.06 16.98 -5.12
N GLN A 243 -0.88 16.10 -5.47
CA GLN A 243 -1.45 15.11 -4.56
C GLN A 243 -0.77 13.73 -4.64
N GLY A 244 0.27 13.56 -5.44
CA GLY A 244 0.91 12.27 -5.66
C GLY A 244 1.40 11.59 -4.39
N PHE A 245 1.98 12.35 -3.45
CA PHE A 245 2.43 11.80 -2.18
C PHE A 245 1.28 11.27 -1.30
N LEU A 246 0.13 11.92 -1.31
CA LEU A 246 -1.07 11.44 -0.61
C LEU A 246 -1.56 10.12 -1.20
N ILE A 247 -1.64 10.04 -2.53
CA ILE A 247 -2.04 8.83 -3.25
C ILE A 247 -1.09 7.67 -2.95
N LEU A 248 0.22 7.94 -2.96
CA LEU A 248 1.25 6.96 -2.63
C LEU A 248 1.09 6.41 -1.20
N MET A 249 0.89 7.29 -0.20
CA MET A 249 0.76 6.89 1.19
C MET A 249 -0.51 6.08 1.47
N ASP A 250 -1.62 6.38 0.78
CA ASP A 250 -2.88 5.65 0.89
C ASP A 250 -2.77 4.21 0.41
N GLU A 251 -1.95 3.95 -0.63
CA GLU A 251 -1.73 2.62 -1.19
C GLU A 251 -0.84 1.72 -0.32
N LEU A 252 0.17 2.29 0.35
CA LEU A 252 1.21 1.52 1.03
C LEU A 252 0.69 0.60 2.16
N ASP A 253 -0.35 0.97 2.87
CA ASP A 253 -0.88 0.11 3.95
C ASP A 253 -1.57 -1.14 3.37
N THR A 254 -2.28 -0.98 2.25
CA THR A 254 -2.89 -2.10 1.50
C THR A 254 -1.82 -3.03 0.91
N GLU A 255 -0.77 -2.47 0.32
CA GLU A 255 0.38 -3.21 -0.20
C GLU A 255 1.05 -4.06 0.89
N ARG A 256 1.36 -3.46 2.04
CA ARG A 256 2.02 -4.15 3.16
C ARG A 256 1.24 -5.36 3.65
N VAL A 257 -0.07 -5.22 3.81
CA VAL A 257 -0.93 -6.35 4.22
C VAL A 257 -1.03 -7.40 3.11
N GLY A 258 -1.02 -7.00 1.84
CA GLY A 258 -0.92 -7.89 0.68
C GLY A 258 0.35 -8.75 0.71
N ILE A 259 1.52 -8.13 0.96
CA ILE A 259 2.81 -8.82 1.09
C ILE A 259 2.81 -9.77 2.30
N ALA A 260 2.15 -9.38 3.41
CA ALA A 260 2.01 -10.25 4.57
C ALA A 260 1.16 -11.50 4.25
N ALA A 261 0.04 -11.34 3.56
CA ALA A 261 -0.82 -12.45 3.13
C ALA A 261 -0.13 -13.39 2.13
N GLU A 262 0.60 -12.82 1.17
CA GLU A 262 1.44 -13.59 0.26
C GLU A 262 2.48 -14.43 1.01
N SER A 263 3.09 -13.86 2.04
CA SER A 263 4.06 -14.57 2.89
C SER A 263 3.43 -15.75 3.62
N LEU A 264 2.13 -15.69 3.98
CA LEU A 264 1.41 -16.83 4.57
C LEU A 264 1.35 -18.02 3.61
N GLY A 265 0.99 -17.79 2.35
CA GLY A 265 0.99 -18.84 1.32
C GLY A 265 2.38 -19.41 1.06
N CYS A 266 3.39 -18.52 1.00
CA CYS A 266 4.79 -18.88 0.82
C CYS A 266 5.34 -19.75 1.96
N MET A 267 4.82 -19.63 3.19
CA MET A 267 5.16 -20.47 4.33
C MET A 267 4.38 -21.80 4.35
N ARG A 268 3.09 -21.76 3.98
CA ARG A 268 2.16 -22.88 4.14
C ARG A 268 2.61 -24.12 3.37
N LYS A 269 2.94 -23.96 2.09
CA LYS A 269 3.33 -25.13 1.28
C LYS A 269 4.62 -25.80 1.74
N PRO A 270 5.72 -25.08 2.01
CA PRO A 270 6.92 -25.67 2.62
C PRO A 270 6.68 -26.33 3.96
N PHE A 271 5.83 -25.75 4.81
CA PHE A 271 5.46 -26.35 6.10
C PHE A 271 4.74 -27.69 5.91
N GLU A 272 3.73 -27.78 5.04
CA GLU A 272 3.00 -29.02 4.74
C GLU A 272 3.95 -30.12 4.26
N ILE A 273 4.84 -29.81 3.32
CA ILE A 273 5.84 -30.72 2.78
C ILE A 273 6.80 -31.19 3.89
N ALA A 274 7.27 -30.27 4.73
CA ALA A 274 8.20 -30.63 5.82
C ALA A 274 7.54 -31.53 6.87
N VAL A 275 6.27 -31.29 7.21
CA VAL A 275 5.50 -32.14 8.12
C VAL A 275 5.37 -33.55 7.54
N GLU A 276 4.90 -33.68 6.29
CA GLU A 276 4.72 -34.96 5.61
C GLU A 276 6.04 -35.73 5.51
N HIS A 277 7.12 -35.07 5.06
CA HIS A 277 8.45 -35.65 4.96
C HIS A 277 8.95 -36.11 6.34
N SER A 278 8.77 -35.34 7.39
CA SER A 278 9.23 -35.69 8.74
C SER A 278 8.54 -36.94 9.29
N MET A 279 7.29 -37.18 8.91
CA MET A 279 6.49 -38.33 9.33
C MET A 279 6.79 -39.59 8.51
N SER A 280 7.18 -39.46 7.26
CA SER A 280 7.41 -40.57 6.34
C SER A 280 8.88 -41.00 6.26
N ARG A 281 9.84 -40.05 6.36
CA ARG A 281 11.27 -40.31 6.26
C ARG A 281 11.79 -41.04 7.48
N VAL A 282 12.36 -42.22 7.28
CA VAL A 282 12.95 -43.05 8.35
C VAL A 282 14.46 -42.94 8.36
N GLN A 283 15.04 -42.65 9.52
CA GLN A 283 16.46 -42.72 9.83
C GLN A 283 16.64 -43.25 11.24
N PHE A 284 17.70 -44.02 11.49
CA PHE A 284 17.93 -44.69 12.78
C PHE A 284 16.69 -45.48 13.23
N GLU A 285 16.08 -46.23 12.27
CA GLU A 285 14.96 -47.15 12.46
C GLU A 285 13.62 -46.49 12.91
N ARG A 286 13.49 -45.19 12.84
CA ARG A 286 12.27 -44.46 13.18
C ARG A 286 12.04 -43.23 12.31
N PRO A 287 10.79 -42.75 12.16
CA PRO A 287 10.49 -41.50 11.49
C PRO A 287 11.28 -40.34 12.11
N ILE A 288 11.79 -39.44 11.27
CA ILE A 288 12.60 -38.29 11.74
C ILE A 288 11.80 -37.33 12.63
N SER A 289 10.48 -37.31 12.53
CA SER A 289 9.57 -36.57 13.43
C SER A 289 9.71 -36.97 14.92
N ARG A 290 10.33 -38.14 15.21
CA ARG A 290 10.58 -38.61 16.58
C ARG A 290 11.85 -38.02 17.19
N PHE A 291 12.62 -37.22 16.46
CA PHE A 291 13.76 -36.52 17.01
C PHE A 291 13.36 -35.08 17.39
N GLU A 292 13.67 -34.68 18.63
CA GLU A 292 13.28 -33.37 19.18
C GLU A 292 13.75 -32.20 18.30
N ALA A 293 14.97 -32.30 17.74
CA ALA A 293 15.51 -31.27 16.82
C ALA A 293 14.65 -31.06 15.57
N ILE A 294 13.86 -32.05 15.14
CA ILE A 294 12.92 -31.94 14.01
C ILE A 294 11.55 -31.47 14.51
N SER A 295 11.01 -32.15 15.56
CA SER A 295 9.67 -31.81 16.08
C SER A 295 9.59 -30.38 16.62
N PHE A 296 10.69 -29.85 17.22
CA PHE A 296 10.74 -28.46 17.68
C PHE A 296 10.73 -27.47 16.53
N LYS A 297 11.43 -27.77 15.41
CA LYS A 297 11.31 -26.93 14.20
C LYS A 297 9.89 -26.86 13.67
N ILE A 298 9.16 -27.98 13.64
CA ILE A 298 7.74 -28.01 13.22
C ILE A 298 6.88 -27.13 14.15
N ALA A 299 7.12 -27.20 15.48
CA ALA A 299 6.40 -26.36 16.45
C ALA A 299 6.70 -24.87 16.26
N ASP A 300 7.97 -24.51 16.02
CA ASP A 300 8.39 -23.13 15.75
C ASP A 300 7.76 -22.60 14.45
N MET A 301 7.78 -23.41 13.38
CA MET A 301 7.16 -23.07 12.09
C MET A 301 5.66 -22.80 12.26
N ALA A 302 4.94 -23.70 12.94
CA ALA A 302 3.51 -23.53 13.19
C ALA A 302 3.20 -22.26 14.00
N THR A 303 4.01 -21.97 15.03
CA THR A 303 3.86 -20.78 15.87
C THR A 303 4.09 -19.50 15.08
N LEU A 304 5.15 -19.44 14.26
CA LEU A 304 5.46 -18.29 13.41
C LEU A 304 4.33 -18.03 12.41
N MET A 305 3.83 -19.08 11.76
CA MET A 305 2.73 -18.96 10.79
C MET A 305 1.44 -18.47 11.45
N ARG A 306 1.11 -18.98 12.65
CA ARG A 306 -0.08 -18.53 13.38
C ARG A 306 0.00 -17.06 13.78
N ALA A 307 1.13 -16.64 14.32
CA ALA A 307 1.37 -15.25 14.70
C ALA A 307 1.28 -14.32 13.47
N ALA A 308 1.91 -14.69 12.35
CA ALA A 308 1.84 -13.94 11.11
C ALA A 308 0.40 -13.79 10.61
N ARG A 309 -0.40 -14.87 10.64
CA ARG A 309 -1.81 -14.85 10.23
C ARG A 309 -2.64 -13.90 11.09
N LEU A 310 -2.53 -14.00 12.41
CA LEU A 310 -3.26 -13.13 13.33
C LEU A 310 -2.96 -11.65 13.09
N MET A 311 -1.69 -11.30 12.90
CA MET A 311 -1.30 -9.93 12.61
C MET A 311 -1.83 -9.45 11.26
N THR A 312 -1.74 -10.29 10.22
CA THR A 312 -2.21 -9.98 8.87
C THR A 312 -3.72 -9.73 8.84
N VAL A 313 -4.50 -10.67 9.41
CA VAL A 313 -5.96 -10.55 9.46
C VAL A 313 -6.39 -9.34 10.29
N THR A 314 -5.74 -9.09 11.43
CA THR A 314 -6.03 -7.93 12.28
C THR A 314 -5.80 -6.62 11.52
N ALA A 315 -4.67 -6.48 10.83
CA ALA A 315 -4.37 -5.28 10.04
C ALA A 315 -5.39 -5.08 8.91
N ALA A 316 -5.75 -6.15 8.18
CA ALA A 316 -6.76 -6.10 7.14
C ALA A 316 -8.12 -5.63 7.66
N ARG A 317 -8.59 -6.19 8.78
CA ARG A 317 -9.87 -5.79 9.41
C ARG A 317 -9.88 -4.32 9.88
N ILE A 318 -8.73 -3.78 10.27
CA ILE A 318 -8.59 -2.36 10.62
C ILE A 318 -8.74 -1.49 9.38
N ILE A 319 -8.09 -1.86 8.27
CA ILE A 319 -8.21 -1.16 6.96
C ILE A 319 -9.67 -1.18 6.47
N GLU A 320 -10.34 -2.33 6.50
CA GLU A 320 -11.73 -2.47 6.08
C GLU A 320 -12.70 -1.57 6.87
N ARG A 321 -12.38 -1.32 8.13
CA ARG A 321 -13.13 -0.39 9.00
C ARG A 321 -12.76 1.07 8.76
N ARG A 322 -11.96 1.39 7.74
CA ARG A 322 -11.45 2.73 7.43
C ARG A 322 -10.79 3.40 8.63
N LYS A 323 -10.07 2.62 9.44
CA LYS A 323 -9.25 3.12 10.56
C LYS A 323 -7.80 3.20 10.13
N PRO A 324 -7.01 4.13 10.68
CA PRO A 324 -5.57 4.17 10.46
C PRO A 324 -4.94 2.83 10.82
N ALA A 325 -4.21 2.23 9.90
CA ALA A 325 -3.65 0.90 10.02
C ALA A 325 -2.13 0.84 9.81
N THR A 326 -1.48 1.98 9.60
CA THR A 326 -0.06 2.04 9.21
C THR A 326 0.84 1.24 10.16
N LYS A 327 0.62 1.33 11.48
CA LYS A 327 1.40 0.58 12.44
C LYS A 327 1.14 -0.92 12.31
N GLU A 328 -0.11 -1.35 12.32
CA GLU A 328 -0.52 -2.75 12.26
C GLU A 328 -0.15 -3.40 10.92
N ALA A 329 -0.37 -2.70 9.80
CA ALA A 329 0.03 -3.14 8.46
C ALA A 329 1.56 -3.30 8.36
N THR A 330 2.31 -2.35 8.91
CA THR A 330 3.77 -2.39 8.95
C THR A 330 4.28 -3.53 9.83
N MET A 331 3.67 -3.76 11.02
CA MET A 331 4.00 -4.89 11.90
C MET A 331 3.70 -6.23 11.25
N ALA A 332 2.53 -6.36 10.60
CA ALA A 332 2.14 -7.58 9.90
C ALA A 332 3.14 -7.92 8.78
N LYS A 333 3.49 -6.93 7.95
CA LYS A 333 4.47 -7.09 6.87
C LYS A 333 5.84 -7.49 7.40
N LEU A 334 6.37 -6.79 8.38
CA LEU A 334 7.67 -7.07 8.98
C LEU A 334 7.73 -8.50 9.51
N PHE A 335 6.75 -8.87 10.35
CA PHE A 335 6.74 -10.17 11.01
C PHE A 335 6.54 -11.30 10.00
N ALA A 336 5.55 -11.20 9.10
CA ALA A 336 5.23 -12.26 8.15
C ALA A 336 6.39 -12.54 7.17
N THR A 337 7.05 -11.51 6.68
CA THR A 337 8.16 -11.68 5.73
C THR A 337 9.43 -12.24 6.38
N GLU A 338 9.76 -11.86 7.62
CA GLU A 338 10.88 -12.44 8.37
C GLU A 338 10.56 -13.88 8.83
N ALA A 339 9.30 -14.15 9.19
CA ALA A 339 8.85 -15.51 9.50
C ALA A 339 8.93 -16.41 8.26
N ALA A 340 8.56 -15.91 7.07
CA ALA A 340 8.63 -16.69 5.83
C ALA A 340 10.06 -17.17 5.52
N LEU A 341 11.06 -16.33 5.73
CA LEU A 341 12.47 -16.75 5.59
C LEU A 341 12.83 -17.87 6.58
N LYS A 342 12.41 -17.75 7.84
CA LYS A 342 12.71 -18.76 8.87
C LYS A 342 12.00 -20.07 8.58
N VAL A 343 10.71 -20.01 8.21
CA VAL A 343 9.90 -21.21 7.94
C VAL A 343 10.42 -21.95 6.72
N THR A 344 10.73 -21.26 5.64
CA THR A 344 11.26 -21.88 4.42
C THR A 344 12.66 -22.44 4.62
N ASP A 345 13.52 -21.78 5.40
CA ASP A 345 14.85 -22.30 5.80
C ASP A 345 14.72 -23.59 6.62
N MET A 346 13.88 -23.59 7.66
CA MET A 346 13.63 -24.77 8.49
C MET A 346 13.05 -25.94 7.69
N ALA A 347 12.18 -25.65 6.72
CA ALA A 347 11.62 -26.66 5.84
C ALA A 347 12.69 -27.33 4.96
N ILE A 348 13.57 -26.54 4.33
CA ILE A 348 14.72 -27.06 3.58
C ILE A 348 15.61 -27.93 4.49
N GLN A 349 15.91 -27.44 5.70
CA GLN A 349 16.74 -28.15 6.66
C GLN A 349 16.15 -29.50 7.08
N ILE A 350 14.81 -29.59 7.25
CA ILE A 350 14.11 -30.85 7.58
C ILE A 350 14.21 -31.85 6.42
N LEU A 351 14.10 -31.39 5.17
CA LEU A 351 14.22 -32.25 4.00
C LEU A 351 15.68 -32.64 3.68
N GLY A 352 16.67 -31.92 4.24
CA GLY A 352 18.07 -32.18 3.98
C GLY A 352 18.44 -32.04 2.50
N GLY A 353 19.15 -33.01 1.93
CA GLY A 353 19.57 -32.98 0.52
C GLY A 353 18.43 -32.85 -0.48
N GLU A 354 17.26 -33.48 -0.19
CA GLU A 354 16.06 -33.40 -1.03
C GLU A 354 15.47 -31.98 -1.05
N GLY A 355 15.61 -31.21 0.03
CA GLY A 355 15.19 -29.82 0.13
C GLY A 355 16.08 -28.86 -0.65
N TYR A 356 17.33 -29.23 -0.91
CA TYR A 356 18.32 -28.40 -1.60
C TYR A 356 18.31 -28.59 -3.12
N VAL A 357 17.80 -29.70 -3.62
CA VAL A 357 17.81 -30.08 -5.04
C VAL A 357 16.49 -29.68 -5.71
N LYS A 358 16.56 -28.87 -6.77
CA LYS A 358 15.39 -28.33 -7.52
C LYS A 358 14.47 -29.42 -8.08
N ASP A 359 15.05 -30.57 -8.50
CA ASP A 359 14.32 -31.62 -9.21
C ASP A 359 13.45 -32.51 -8.30
N TYR A 360 13.64 -32.44 -6.98
CA TYR A 360 12.86 -33.24 -6.03
C TYR A 360 11.57 -32.56 -5.56
N SER A 361 11.66 -31.78 -4.51
CA SER A 361 10.49 -31.19 -3.86
C SER A 361 10.12 -29.80 -4.39
N GLY A 362 11.06 -29.12 -5.05
CA GLY A 362 10.94 -27.74 -5.47
C GLY A 362 10.75 -26.74 -4.31
N ILE A 363 11.02 -27.19 -3.06
CA ILE A 363 10.82 -26.38 -1.85
C ILE A 363 11.81 -25.22 -1.78
N GLU A 364 13.00 -25.37 -2.37
CA GLU A 364 14.07 -24.37 -2.36
C GLU A 364 13.63 -23.04 -3.00
N LYS A 365 12.69 -23.10 -3.98
CA LYS A 365 12.16 -21.89 -4.61
C LYS A 365 11.46 -20.97 -3.60
N PHE A 366 10.73 -21.52 -2.64
CA PHE A 366 10.03 -20.74 -1.64
C PHE A 366 10.97 -19.93 -0.73
N TYR A 367 12.16 -20.47 -0.44
CA TYR A 367 13.21 -19.73 0.27
C TYR A 367 13.73 -18.56 -0.56
N ARG A 368 14.01 -18.77 -1.85
CA ARG A 368 14.42 -17.70 -2.78
C ARG A 368 13.30 -16.66 -2.95
N ASP A 369 12.06 -17.11 -3.06
CA ASP A 369 10.88 -16.25 -3.21
C ASP A 369 10.62 -15.42 -1.96
N ALA A 370 10.75 -16.01 -0.76
CA ALA A 370 10.56 -15.34 0.53
C ALA A 370 11.55 -14.18 0.73
N ARG A 371 12.77 -14.29 0.16
CA ARG A 371 13.82 -13.28 0.38
C ARG A 371 13.44 -11.88 -0.07
N LEU A 372 12.64 -11.74 -1.13
CA LEU A 372 12.16 -10.44 -1.60
C LEU A 372 11.26 -9.76 -0.58
N GLY A 373 10.48 -10.52 0.18
CA GLY A 373 9.51 -9.96 1.15
C GLY A 373 10.13 -9.00 2.16
N THR A 374 11.38 -9.21 2.57
CA THR A 374 12.10 -8.33 3.50
C THR A 374 12.72 -7.09 2.84
N ILE A 375 12.60 -6.95 1.51
CA ILE A 375 13.15 -5.86 0.71
C ILE A 375 12.03 -5.02 0.08
N GLY A 376 11.13 -5.65 -0.68
CA GLY A 376 10.05 -5.00 -1.41
C GLY A 376 8.97 -4.43 -0.49
N GLY A 377 8.22 -3.43 -0.96
CA GLY A 377 7.19 -2.74 -0.16
C GLY A 377 7.75 -2.02 1.08
N GLY A 378 9.03 -1.60 1.01
CA GLY A 378 9.84 -1.08 2.10
C GLY A 378 10.62 -2.15 2.86
N THR A 379 11.92 -1.91 3.08
CA THR A 379 12.81 -2.88 3.75
C THR A 379 12.39 -3.13 5.21
N SER A 380 12.84 -4.25 5.78
CA SER A 380 12.62 -4.56 7.21
C SER A 380 13.07 -3.43 8.14
N GLU A 381 14.12 -2.69 7.77
CA GLU A 381 14.64 -1.54 8.51
C GLU A 381 13.66 -0.35 8.42
N ILE A 382 13.12 -0.08 7.23
CA ILE A 382 12.09 0.95 7.04
C ILE A 382 10.82 0.58 7.83
N MET A 383 10.42 -0.69 7.85
CA MET A 383 9.30 -1.13 8.68
C MET A 383 9.54 -0.84 10.16
N ARG A 384 10.73 -1.17 10.69
CA ARG A 384 11.10 -0.86 12.09
C ARG A 384 11.11 0.64 12.38
N PHE A 385 11.63 1.43 11.43
CA PHE A 385 11.61 2.90 11.52
C PHE A 385 10.18 3.45 11.61
N LEU A 386 9.27 2.95 10.78
CA LEU A 386 7.87 3.39 10.80
C LEU A 386 7.15 2.95 12.09
N ILE A 387 7.32 1.70 12.51
CA ILE A 387 6.71 1.19 13.75
C ILE A 387 7.12 2.03 14.95
N GLN A 388 8.42 2.28 15.13
CA GLN A 388 8.89 3.07 16.27
C GLN A 388 8.33 4.50 16.25
N ARG A 389 8.23 5.10 15.06
CA ARG A 389 7.62 6.42 14.89
C ARG A 389 6.18 6.45 15.37
N GLU A 390 5.37 5.48 14.91
CA GLU A 390 3.95 5.39 15.30
C GLU A 390 3.78 5.13 16.82
N VAL A 391 4.61 4.27 17.42
CA VAL A 391 4.62 4.02 18.86
C VAL A 391 4.89 5.31 19.65
N TYR A 392 5.87 6.12 19.23
CA TYR A 392 6.15 7.39 19.89
C TYR A 392 5.04 8.43 19.68
N VAL A 393 4.40 8.44 18.51
CA VAL A 393 3.24 9.30 18.26
C VAL A 393 2.08 8.92 19.17
N GLU A 394 1.76 7.65 19.29
CA GLU A 394 0.71 7.15 20.19
C GLU A 394 1.00 7.47 21.66
N GLN A 395 2.23 7.29 22.10
CA GLN A 395 2.64 7.61 23.47
C GLN A 395 2.49 9.09 23.78
N LYS A 396 2.84 9.95 22.82
CA LYS A 396 2.62 11.40 22.96
C LYS A 396 1.12 11.74 23.03
N ARG A 397 0.31 11.11 22.18
CA ARG A 397 -1.17 11.26 22.19
C ARG A 397 -1.79 10.74 23.48
N GLY A 398 -1.30 9.61 24.02
CA GLY A 398 -1.76 9.05 25.30
C GLY A 398 -1.51 10.00 26.49
N LYS A 399 -0.35 10.68 26.51
CA LYS A 399 -0.05 11.71 27.52
C LYS A 399 -0.93 12.96 27.40
N VAL A 400 -1.41 13.27 26.19
CA VAL A 400 -2.36 14.37 25.95
C VAL A 400 -3.79 14.01 26.43
N ARG A 401 -4.13 12.70 26.56
CA ARG A 401 -5.46 12.27 27.07
C ARG A 401 -5.70 12.50 28.56
N GLU A 402 -4.67 12.74 29.36
CA GLU A 402 -4.78 13.11 30.78
C GLU A 402 -4.98 14.62 31.01
N ILE A 403 -5.24 15.39 29.94
CA ILE A 403 -5.48 16.82 30.05
C ILE A 403 -6.87 17.04 30.65
N PRO A 404 -6.98 17.85 31.73
CA PRO A 404 -8.26 18.25 32.29
C PRO A 404 -9.17 18.77 31.18
N GLU A 405 -10.45 18.44 31.27
CA GLU A 405 -11.46 18.92 30.33
C GLU A 405 -11.44 20.44 30.34
N VAL A 406 -10.77 21.03 29.35
CA VAL A 406 -10.75 22.48 29.19
C VAL A 406 -12.16 22.88 28.77
N GLN A 407 -12.95 23.36 29.75
CA GLN A 407 -14.24 23.99 29.46
C GLN A 407 -13.95 25.36 28.83
N ILE A 408 -13.75 25.36 27.52
CA ILE A 408 -13.66 26.58 26.73
C ILE A 408 -14.78 26.55 25.68
N ASP A 409 -15.52 27.63 25.56
CA ASP A 409 -16.46 27.77 24.47
C ASP A 409 -15.72 27.86 23.12
N PHE A 410 -16.40 27.50 22.05
CA PHE A 410 -15.80 27.34 20.74
C PHE A 410 -15.27 28.66 20.17
N SER A 411 -16.03 29.75 20.30
CA SER A 411 -15.64 31.07 19.79
C SER A 411 -14.40 31.61 20.52
N THR A 412 -14.33 31.45 21.84
CA THR A 412 -13.14 31.80 22.63
C THR A 412 -11.92 30.95 22.19
N MET A 413 -12.13 29.69 21.85
CA MET A 413 -11.03 28.83 21.35
C MET A 413 -10.53 29.31 19.99
N MET A 414 -11.43 29.62 19.05
CA MET A 414 -11.07 30.14 17.74
C MET A 414 -10.30 31.46 17.86
N ALA A 415 -10.76 32.39 18.69
CA ALA A 415 -10.08 33.66 18.94
C ALA A 415 -8.65 33.50 19.51
N LYS A 416 -8.34 32.38 20.16
CA LYS A 416 -7.01 32.07 20.70
C LYS A 416 -6.07 31.34 19.73
N ILE A 417 -6.49 30.99 18.52
CA ILE A 417 -5.63 30.36 17.49
C ILE A 417 -4.30 31.10 17.30
N PRO A 418 -4.24 32.44 17.24
CA PRO A 418 -2.98 33.14 17.07
C PRO A 418 -1.94 32.87 18.17
N LYS A 419 -2.36 32.46 19.38
CA LYS A 419 -1.43 32.11 20.47
C LYS A 419 -0.62 30.82 20.21
N GLY A 420 -1.12 29.93 19.34
CA GLY A 420 -0.42 28.73 18.92
C GLY A 420 0.41 28.91 17.65
N PHE A 421 0.38 30.11 17.05
CA PHE A 421 1.08 30.39 15.81
C PHE A 421 2.60 30.43 16.00
N ARG A 422 3.35 29.97 15.01
CA ARG A 422 4.80 29.86 14.96
C ARG A 422 5.34 30.71 13.84
N PRO A 423 5.69 31.99 14.09
CA PRO A 423 6.13 32.94 13.04
C PRO A 423 7.31 32.41 12.22
N GLU A 424 8.25 31.72 12.86
CA GLU A 424 9.45 31.15 12.23
C GLU A 424 9.14 30.04 11.21
N ARG A 425 7.90 29.52 11.21
CA ARG A 425 7.42 28.52 10.25
C ARG A 425 6.53 29.08 9.16
N ALA A 426 6.26 30.38 9.23
CA ALA A 426 5.41 31.11 8.29
C ALA A 426 6.20 32.13 7.45
N GLU A 427 7.52 31.96 7.33
CA GLU A 427 8.36 32.82 6.50
C GLU A 427 7.93 32.71 5.04
N GLY A 428 7.67 33.88 4.41
CA GLY A 428 7.21 33.97 3.02
C GLY A 428 5.75 33.56 2.80
N VAL A 429 4.99 33.18 3.84
CA VAL A 429 3.57 32.79 3.70
C VAL A 429 2.68 34.03 3.85
N THR A 430 1.81 34.25 2.86
CA THR A 430 0.65 35.16 2.92
C THR A 430 -0.57 34.34 2.55
N ALA A 431 -1.51 34.18 3.48
CA ALA A 431 -2.68 33.34 3.27
C ALA A 431 -3.92 33.87 4.00
N LEU A 432 -5.07 33.70 3.35
CA LEU A 432 -6.40 33.86 3.90
C LEU A 432 -7.07 32.48 3.89
N ILE A 433 -7.42 31.97 5.07
CA ILE A 433 -8.00 30.64 5.25
C ILE A 433 -9.38 30.80 5.89
N GLN A 434 -10.37 30.16 5.31
CA GLN A 434 -11.74 30.12 5.83
C GLN A 434 -12.01 28.79 6.53
N PHE A 435 -12.64 28.85 7.68
CA PHE A 435 -13.14 27.69 8.42
C PHE A 435 -14.65 27.71 8.43
N ASP A 436 -15.27 26.76 7.73
CA ASP A 436 -16.71 26.60 7.66
C ASP A 436 -17.14 25.46 8.59
N PHE A 437 -17.88 25.81 9.64
CA PHE A 437 -18.38 24.85 10.59
C PHE A 437 -19.86 24.54 10.33
N SER A 438 -20.19 23.25 10.27
CA SER A 438 -21.58 22.82 10.06
C SER A 438 -22.52 23.15 11.21
N ASP A 439 -21.98 23.47 12.40
CA ASP A 439 -22.70 23.67 13.66
C ASP A 439 -22.23 24.92 14.44
N ALA A 440 -21.45 25.81 13.82
CA ALA A 440 -20.95 27.06 14.43
C ALA A 440 -20.69 28.11 13.35
N ASP A 441 -20.33 29.34 13.78
CA ASP A 441 -20.02 30.45 12.89
C ASP A 441 -18.77 30.21 12.06
N THR A 442 -18.71 30.80 10.86
CA THR A 442 -17.56 30.77 9.97
C THR A 442 -16.47 31.74 10.45
N TRP A 443 -15.22 31.31 10.36
CA TRP A 443 -14.05 32.06 10.82
C TRP A 443 -13.04 32.27 9.71
N LEU A 444 -12.38 33.42 9.70
CA LEU A 444 -11.30 33.80 8.80
C LEU A 444 -9.98 33.87 9.57
N LEU A 445 -8.95 33.22 9.04
CA LEU A 445 -7.59 33.24 9.57
C LEU A 445 -6.67 33.93 8.54
N TYR A 446 -6.03 34.99 8.95
CA TYR A 446 -5.10 35.76 8.14
C TYR A 446 -3.67 35.47 8.59
N ILE A 447 -2.81 35.13 7.66
CA ILE A 447 -1.36 35.00 7.85
C ILE A 447 -0.68 35.96 6.90
N GLN A 448 0.05 36.93 7.42
CA GLN A 448 0.81 37.91 6.65
C GLN A 448 1.98 38.45 7.46
N ASN A 449 3.15 38.62 6.83
CA ASN A 449 4.36 39.16 7.48
C ASN A 449 4.69 38.45 8.80
N GLN A 450 4.59 37.11 8.83
CA GLN A 450 4.80 36.28 10.02
C GLN A 450 3.90 36.66 11.21
N GLN A 451 2.73 37.21 10.93
CA GLN A 451 1.69 37.49 11.92
C GLN A 451 0.45 36.69 11.59
N CYS A 452 -0.31 36.34 12.62
CA CYS A 452 -1.55 35.59 12.49
C CYS A 452 -2.66 36.29 13.26
N ARG A 453 -3.82 36.47 12.62
CA ARG A 453 -5.04 36.96 13.27
C ARG A 453 -6.25 36.16 12.81
N VAL A 454 -7.28 36.12 13.64
CA VAL A 454 -8.55 35.48 13.31
C VAL A 454 -9.71 36.45 13.58
N GLU A 455 -10.77 36.32 12.80
CA GLU A 455 -12.02 37.05 13.00
C GLU A 455 -13.21 36.22 12.47
N GLU A 456 -14.40 36.46 12.97
CA GLU A 456 -15.63 35.89 12.43
C GLU A 456 -15.97 36.56 11.09
N GLY A 457 -16.35 35.75 10.11
CA GLY A 457 -16.73 36.25 8.79
C GLY A 457 -16.61 35.21 7.69
N THR A 458 -17.03 35.60 6.48
CA THR A 458 -16.95 34.81 5.26
C THR A 458 -16.24 35.59 4.16
N THR A 459 -15.62 34.90 3.21
CA THR A 459 -14.98 35.51 2.05
C THR A 459 -15.04 34.58 0.85
N ASP A 460 -15.04 35.15 -0.36
CA ASP A 460 -14.85 34.46 -1.63
C ASP A 460 -13.38 34.43 -2.10
N GLN A 461 -12.48 35.01 -1.28
CA GLN A 461 -11.05 35.15 -1.60
C GLN A 461 -10.16 34.23 -0.76
N ALA A 462 -10.73 33.24 -0.08
CA ALA A 462 -9.95 32.29 0.69
C ALA A 462 -9.06 31.44 -0.22
N LEU A 463 -7.77 31.35 0.11
CA LEU A 463 -6.82 30.44 -0.57
C LEU A 463 -7.02 28.99 -0.14
N MET A 464 -7.61 28.79 1.05
CA MET A 464 -7.93 27.47 1.57
C MET A 464 -9.23 27.55 2.39
N THR A 465 -10.13 26.61 2.18
CA THR A 465 -11.35 26.46 2.99
C THR A 465 -11.31 25.12 3.72
N VAL A 466 -11.57 25.13 5.03
CA VAL A 466 -11.63 23.97 5.91
C VAL A 466 -13.07 23.79 6.38
N GLU A 467 -13.72 22.74 5.90
CA GLU A 467 -15.10 22.39 6.27
C GLU A 467 -15.09 21.27 7.31
N THR A 468 -15.75 21.48 8.45
CA THR A 468 -15.81 20.48 9.54
C THR A 468 -16.91 20.83 10.54
N ASP A 469 -17.07 20.04 11.60
CA ASP A 469 -17.88 20.39 12.77
C ASP A 469 -17.01 20.95 13.92
N SER A 470 -17.62 21.77 14.79
CA SER A 470 -16.93 22.43 15.90
C SER A 470 -16.26 21.43 16.88
N LYS A 471 -16.90 20.29 17.10
CA LYS A 471 -16.38 19.21 17.98
C LYS A 471 -15.16 18.53 17.40
N THR A 472 -15.18 18.21 16.10
CA THR A 472 -14.05 17.62 15.39
C THR A 472 -12.85 18.57 15.41
N TRP A 473 -13.08 19.85 15.06
CA TRP A 473 -12.04 20.87 15.09
C TRP A 473 -11.46 21.09 16.48
N LYS A 474 -12.32 21.24 17.51
CA LYS A 474 -11.90 21.31 18.90
C LYS A 474 -11.01 20.15 19.31
N ASN A 475 -11.36 18.93 18.92
CA ASN A 475 -10.55 17.76 19.22
C ASN A 475 -9.18 17.79 18.52
N ILE A 476 -9.10 18.29 17.29
CA ILE A 476 -7.85 18.48 16.55
C ILE A 476 -6.99 19.53 17.27
N MET A 477 -7.55 20.68 17.60
CA MET A 477 -6.86 21.78 18.27
C MET A 477 -6.34 21.37 19.66
N LEU A 478 -7.08 20.55 20.39
CA LEU A 478 -6.66 20.01 21.69
C LEU A 478 -5.75 18.77 21.57
N GLY A 479 -5.39 18.33 20.34
CA GLY A 479 -4.56 17.15 20.12
C GLY A 479 -5.25 15.82 20.46
N LYS A 480 -6.58 15.82 20.66
CA LYS A 480 -7.39 14.62 20.93
C LYS A 480 -7.69 13.82 19.67
N GLN A 481 -7.58 14.44 18.49
CA GLN A 481 -7.81 13.83 17.18
C GLN A 481 -6.71 14.32 16.21
N ASP A 482 -6.24 13.43 15.37
CA ASP A 482 -5.28 13.74 14.31
C ASP A 482 -6.01 14.35 13.11
N ALA A 483 -5.48 15.46 12.58
CA ALA A 483 -6.10 16.17 11.47
C ALA A 483 -6.14 15.32 10.19
N MET A 484 -5.04 14.63 9.85
CA MET A 484 -4.97 13.78 8.67
C MET A 484 -5.97 12.61 8.76
N GLN A 485 -6.09 12.00 9.96
CA GLN A 485 -7.08 10.94 10.20
C GLN A 485 -8.52 11.45 10.09
N ALA A 486 -8.77 12.69 10.56
CA ALA A 486 -10.07 13.32 10.41
C ALA A 486 -10.43 13.57 8.94
N MET A 487 -9.46 14.01 8.15
CA MET A 487 -9.60 14.17 6.69
C MET A 487 -9.87 12.83 6.00
N MET A 488 -9.08 11.80 6.27
CA MET A 488 -9.28 10.45 5.71
C MET A 488 -10.64 9.85 6.09
N ALA A 489 -11.16 10.21 7.26
CA ALA A 489 -12.48 9.79 7.73
C ALA A 489 -13.63 10.66 7.17
N GLY A 490 -13.34 11.65 6.32
CA GLY A 490 -14.33 12.58 5.76
C GLY A 490 -14.97 13.53 6.79
N LYS A 491 -14.34 13.70 7.95
CA LYS A 491 -14.81 14.64 9.00
C LYS A 491 -14.26 16.04 8.85
N VAL A 492 -13.19 16.18 8.10
CA VAL A 492 -12.60 17.44 7.69
C VAL A 492 -12.43 17.40 6.19
N ASN A 493 -13.01 18.35 5.49
CA ASN A 493 -12.82 18.55 4.07
C ASN A 493 -11.99 19.83 3.88
N ILE A 494 -10.96 19.78 3.04
CA ILE A 494 -10.13 20.95 2.75
C ILE A 494 -10.15 21.19 1.25
N THR A 495 -10.58 22.38 0.87
CA THR A 495 -10.56 22.85 -0.52
C THR A 495 -9.48 23.91 -0.66
N THR A 496 -8.48 23.65 -1.49
CA THR A 496 -7.41 24.59 -1.83
C THR A 496 -6.75 24.19 -3.15
N ASP A 497 -6.30 25.16 -3.89
CA ASP A 497 -5.42 24.96 -5.04
C ASP A 497 -3.93 25.08 -4.65
N ASP A 498 -3.64 25.55 -3.43
CA ASP A 498 -2.29 25.70 -2.89
C ASP A 498 -1.95 24.53 -1.93
N MET A 499 -1.36 23.49 -2.48
CA MET A 499 -0.94 22.30 -1.69
C MET A 499 0.25 22.59 -0.78
N ASP A 500 1.10 23.55 -1.10
CA ASP A 500 2.20 23.96 -0.23
C ASP A 500 1.67 24.64 1.03
N LEU A 501 0.66 25.52 0.88
CA LEU A 501 -0.04 26.10 2.02
C LEU A 501 -0.65 25.02 2.92
N LEU A 502 -1.30 24.00 2.36
CA LEU A 502 -1.87 22.90 3.13
C LEU A 502 -0.82 22.15 3.95
N MET A 503 0.31 21.82 3.33
CA MET A 503 1.40 21.09 4.00
C MET A 503 2.13 21.95 5.05
N LYS A 504 2.23 23.26 4.83
CA LYS A 504 2.81 24.20 5.77
C LYS A 504 1.86 24.53 6.93
N PHE A 505 0.54 24.56 6.66
CA PHE A 505 -0.47 24.98 7.63
C PHE A 505 -0.34 24.24 8.97
N ALA A 506 -0.31 22.91 8.96
CA ALA A 506 -0.17 22.10 10.17
C ALA A 506 1.15 22.36 10.93
N ARG A 507 2.21 22.82 10.25
CA ARG A 507 3.53 23.11 10.84
C ARG A 507 3.62 24.53 11.42
N MET A 508 2.79 25.45 10.93
CA MET A 508 2.73 26.83 11.40
C MET A 508 2.05 26.98 12.74
N PHE A 509 1.40 25.93 13.24
CA PHE A 509 0.71 25.98 14.52
C PHE A 509 1.21 24.88 15.46
N LYS A 510 1.30 25.22 16.75
CA LYS A 510 1.51 24.27 17.82
C LYS A 510 0.53 24.58 18.94
N PHE A 511 -0.47 23.74 19.03
CA PHE A 511 -1.47 23.87 20.08
C PHE A 511 -1.13 22.95 21.26
N SER A 512 -1.39 23.47 22.46
CA SER A 512 -1.40 22.70 23.69
C SER A 512 -2.61 23.17 24.50
N PRO A 513 -3.08 22.40 25.47
CA PRO A 513 -4.17 22.86 26.35
C PRO A 513 -3.87 24.18 27.05
N GLU A 514 -2.60 24.43 27.33
CA GLU A 514 -2.13 25.71 27.92
C GLU A 514 -2.34 26.88 26.96
N THR A 515 -2.35 26.66 25.65
CA THR A 515 -2.69 27.67 24.63
C THR A 515 -4.10 28.23 24.88
N PHE A 516 -4.99 27.42 25.40
CA PHE A 516 -6.41 27.75 25.56
C PHE A 516 -6.84 27.99 27.02
N SER A 517 -6.00 27.65 28.00
CA SER A 517 -6.33 27.73 29.43
C SER A 517 -6.03 29.10 30.07
N ARG A 518 -5.35 30.04 29.39
CA ARG A 518 -5.03 31.38 29.90
C ARG A 518 -5.73 32.50 29.14
#